data_e88bdee33da421c78c021174f03c7d91
#
_entry.id   e88bdee33da421c78c021174f03c7d91
#
_cell.length_a   1.000
_cell.length_b   1.000
_cell.length_c   1.000
_cell.angle_alpha   90.00
_cell.angle_beta   90.00
_cell.angle_gamma   90.00
#
_symmetry.space_group_name_H-M   'P 1'
#
loop_
_entity.id
_entity.type
_entity.pdbx_description
1 polymer ?
#
loop_
_entity_poly.entity_id
_entity_poly.type
_entity_poly.pdbx_seq_one_letter_code
_entity_poly.pdbx_strand_id
1 'polypeptide(L)'
;QPVSYKSKSSGLRDFADQEIMDEAGFLALQLALSDIIANQIHDRQLAPMSYGPNKGKPIHIPGKESFKAISEAQEKPSREALERVIREEFARACGRPITEDEFPKYLTFMERNLAQGGNEAGLKTTLLGIYLSSEAVYRIELGRGPADEHGRHFLSPQEIAFALSYALTDSPPTNNPIIKKAYDSKKLSNKAEVEKVVRAMIAAGAPPIRKHFPASAFHRMIQEGEHGFGYYPRIVRFFEEFFLYPRAEGTFKDSPGPGMGGRALIGAPQGHIAAIINEDKQVFEELLSSPRFNNSRTQLLKIVDQRH
;
A
#
# COMPACT_ATOMS: atom_id res chain seq x y z
N GLN A 1 5.35 2.18 8.19
CA GLN A 1 5.51 0.74 7.92
C GLN A 1 6.32 0.15 9.06
N PRO A 2 5.88 -0.97 9.66
CA PRO A 2 6.70 -1.71 10.59
C PRO A 2 8.05 -2.00 9.92
N VAL A 3 9.10 -2.12 10.70
CA VAL A 3 10.46 -2.37 10.26
C VAL A 3 10.43 -3.45 9.20
N SER A 4 10.81 -3.10 7.96
CA SER A 4 10.86 -4.09 6.89
C SER A 4 11.93 -5.10 7.26
N TYR A 5 11.52 -6.30 7.58
CA TYR A 5 12.42 -7.41 7.83
C TYR A 5 13.15 -7.70 6.51
N LYS A 6 14.41 -7.31 6.43
CA LYS A 6 15.30 -7.75 5.37
C LYS A 6 15.84 -9.09 5.82
N SER A 7 15.57 -10.16 5.10
CA SER A 7 16.33 -11.37 5.27
C SER A 7 17.83 -11.03 5.15
N LYS A 8 18.60 -11.33 6.21
CA LYS A 8 20.04 -11.05 6.23
C LYS A 8 20.78 -11.88 5.18
N SER A 9 20.21 -13.00 4.75
CA SER A 9 20.84 -13.94 3.81
C SER A 9 20.55 -13.60 2.34
N SER A 10 19.30 -13.25 2.00
CA SER A 10 18.91 -13.00 0.60
C SER A 10 18.84 -11.50 0.26
N GLY A 11 18.60 -10.64 1.26
CA GLY A 11 18.34 -9.22 1.05
C GLY A 11 17.00 -8.90 0.42
N LEU A 12 16.17 -9.91 0.17
CA LEU A 12 14.82 -9.75 -0.37
C LEU A 12 13.85 -9.36 0.75
N ARG A 13 12.94 -8.44 0.47
CA ARG A 13 11.99 -7.91 1.46
C ARG A 13 10.71 -8.74 1.55
N ASP A 14 10.30 -9.33 0.46
CA ASP A 14 9.04 -10.04 0.31
C ASP A 14 9.21 -11.57 0.37
N PHE A 15 10.37 -12.02 0.87
CA PHE A 15 10.58 -13.45 1.07
C PHE A 15 9.78 -13.91 2.30
N ALA A 16 9.04 -15.00 2.14
CA ALA A 16 8.16 -15.55 3.17
C ALA A 16 8.93 -16.28 4.29
N ASP A 17 10.01 -15.68 4.79
CA ASP A 17 10.73 -16.19 5.96
C ASP A 17 9.90 -16.11 7.24
N GLN A 18 8.81 -15.31 7.23
CA GLN A 18 7.96 -15.12 8.39
C GLN A 18 6.49 -15.29 8.02
N GLU A 19 6.05 -16.51 8.10
CA GLU A 19 4.62 -16.86 8.06
C GLU A 19 3.91 -16.46 9.37
N ILE A 20 4.67 -16.16 10.41
CA ILE A 20 4.17 -15.86 11.75
C ILE A 20 4.72 -14.51 12.20
N MET A 21 3.82 -13.64 12.65
CA MET A 21 4.20 -12.40 13.31
C MET A 21 4.70 -12.74 14.72
N ASP A 22 5.97 -12.47 15.01
CA ASP A 22 6.52 -12.62 16.35
C ASP A 22 6.02 -11.52 17.31
N GLU A 23 6.30 -11.68 18.60
CA GLU A 23 5.90 -10.73 19.63
C GLU A 23 6.47 -9.33 19.40
N ALA A 24 7.72 -9.23 18.94
CA ALA A 24 8.37 -7.95 18.66
C ALA A 24 7.72 -7.23 17.47
N GLY A 25 7.42 -7.96 16.41
CA GLY A 25 6.70 -7.44 15.23
C GLY A 25 5.29 -7.00 15.57
N PHE A 26 4.57 -7.78 16.39
CA PHE A 26 3.23 -7.43 16.86
C PHE A 26 3.26 -6.17 17.72
N LEU A 27 4.18 -6.06 18.68
CA LEU A 27 4.34 -4.87 19.51
C LEU A 27 4.69 -3.64 18.66
N ALA A 28 5.61 -3.77 17.71
CA ALA A 28 5.96 -2.67 16.81
C ALA A 28 4.77 -2.20 15.98
N LEU A 29 3.95 -3.13 15.45
CA LEU A 29 2.71 -2.81 14.74
C LEU A 29 1.70 -2.12 15.65
N GLN A 30 1.49 -2.62 16.86
CA GLN A 30 0.59 -2.04 17.86
C GLN A 30 0.99 -0.60 18.22
N LEU A 31 2.27 -0.34 18.45
CA LEU A 31 2.78 0.99 18.75
C LEU A 31 2.57 1.93 17.56
N ALA A 32 2.94 1.51 16.35
CA ALA A 32 2.75 2.30 15.15
C ALA A 32 1.27 2.62 14.88
N LEU A 33 0.38 1.66 15.03
CA LEU A 33 -1.07 1.86 14.91
C LEU A 33 -1.61 2.80 15.99
N SER A 34 -1.11 2.65 17.22
CA SER A 34 -1.49 3.52 18.34
C SER A 34 -1.16 4.98 18.04
N ASP A 35 0.02 5.26 17.48
CA ASP A 35 0.44 6.60 17.09
C ASP A 35 -0.38 7.13 15.90
N ILE A 36 -0.62 6.30 14.90
CA ILE A 36 -1.42 6.67 13.72
C ILE A 36 -2.85 7.04 14.15
N ILE A 37 -3.49 6.22 15.00
CA ILE A 37 -4.85 6.46 15.48
C ILE A 37 -4.89 7.75 16.32
N ALA A 38 -3.99 7.93 17.29
CA ALA A 38 -3.90 9.15 18.08
C ALA A 38 -3.75 10.40 17.20
N ASN A 39 -2.93 10.29 16.16
CA ASN A 39 -2.73 11.35 15.18
C ASN A 39 -3.95 11.64 14.28
N GLN A 40 -4.93 10.74 14.22
CA GLN A 40 -6.17 10.94 13.47
C GLN A 40 -7.34 11.41 14.35
N ILE A 41 -7.25 11.25 15.66
CA ILE A 41 -8.27 11.73 16.60
C ILE A 41 -8.21 13.26 16.72
N HIS A 42 -7.00 13.82 16.83
CA HIS A 42 -6.81 15.25 17.10
C HIS A 42 -6.33 16.03 15.89
N ASP A 43 -6.68 17.31 15.86
CA ASP A 43 -6.06 18.27 14.95
C ASP A 43 -4.58 18.46 15.30
N ARG A 44 -3.75 18.53 14.28
CA ARG A 44 -2.32 18.73 14.45
C ARG A 44 -1.81 19.90 13.65
N GLN A 45 -0.82 20.59 14.20
CA GLN A 45 -0.04 21.57 13.48
C GLN A 45 1.37 21.02 13.30
N LEU A 46 1.81 20.89 12.05
CA LEU A 46 3.19 20.59 11.75
C LEU A 46 3.99 21.88 11.64
N ALA A 47 5.27 21.79 11.97
CA ALA A 47 6.21 22.91 11.81
C ALA A 47 6.19 23.43 10.37
N PRO A 48 6.42 24.76 10.17
CA PRO A 48 6.49 25.35 8.85
C PRO A 48 7.50 24.65 7.97
N MET A 49 7.16 24.43 6.69
CA MET A 49 8.11 23.88 5.73
C MET A 49 9.25 24.89 5.47
N SER A 50 10.47 24.39 5.38
CA SER A 50 11.66 25.22 5.08
C SER A 50 11.76 25.62 3.60
N TYR A 51 10.96 24.98 2.70
CA TYR A 51 10.97 25.21 1.26
C TYR A 51 9.58 24.96 0.63
N GLY A 52 9.40 25.40 -0.60
CA GLY A 52 8.16 25.23 -1.37
C GLY A 52 7.14 26.36 -1.20
N PRO A 53 5.96 26.26 -1.86
CA PRO A 53 4.95 27.34 -1.89
C PRO A 53 4.33 27.65 -0.52
N ASN A 54 4.43 26.73 0.44
CA ASN A 54 3.97 26.92 1.82
C ASN A 54 5.12 27.17 2.80
N LYS A 55 6.27 27.65 2.32
CA LYS A 55 7.41 28.01 3.18
C LYS A 55 6.99 28.98 4.26
N GLY A 56 7.35 28.69 5.51
CA GLY A 56 7.06 29.53 6.67
C GLY A 56 5.63 29.46 7.18
N LYS A 57 4.72 28.67 6.55
CA LYS A 57 3.36 28.49 7.03
C LYS A 57 3.23 27.18 7.80
N PRO A 58 2.63 27.16 8.98
CA PRO A 58 2.29 25.91 9.66
C PRO A 58 1.29 25.11 8.83
N ILE A 59 1.48 23.80 8.79
CA ILE A 59 0.55 22.89 8.12
C ILE A 59 -0.45 22.39 9.14
N HIS A 60 -1.72 22.76 8.97
CA HIS A 60 -2.82 22.20 9.75
C HIS A 60 -3.28 20.88 9.14
N ILE A 61 -3.29 19.82 9.95
CA ILE A 61 -3.83 18.49 9.60
C ILE A 61 -5.02 18.26 10.51
N PRO A 62 -6.24 18.33 9.98
CA PRO A 62 -7.44 18.10 10.78
C PRO A 62 -7.51 16.62 11.20
N GLY A 63 -7.99 16.38 12.41
CA GLY A 63 -8.39 15.06 12.85
C GLY A 63 -9.59 14.55 12.03
N LYS A 64 -9.82 13.25 12.09
CA LYS A 64 -10.91 12.63 11.33
C LYS A 64 -12.26 12.95 11.99
N GLU A 65 -13.19 13.58 11.25
CA GLU A 65 -14.47 14.00 11.77
C GLU A 65 -15.28 12.86 12.42
N SER A 66 -15.26 11.66 11.84
CA SER A 66 -15.93 10.50 12.44
C SER A 66 -15.33 10.10 13.78
N PHE A 67 -14.04 10.34 14.02
CA PHE A 67 -13.37 10.07 15.29
C PHE A 67 -13.69 11.15 16.31
N LYS A 68 -13.65 12.41 15.90
CA LYS A 68 -14.03 13.55 16.75
C LYS A 68 -15.47 13.46 17.24
N ALA A 69 -16.40 13.01 16.39
CA ALA A 69 -17.79 12.79 16.76
C ALA A 69 -17.96 11.82 17.96
N ILE A 70 -16.95 10.98 18.20
CA ILE A 70 -16.91 10.07 19.36
C ILE A 70 -16.03 10.65 20.47
N SER A 71 -14.78 11.00 20.17
CA SER A 71 -13.80 11.40 21.18
C SER A 71 -14.15 12.69 21.92
N GLU A 72 -14.79 13.65 21.22
CA GLU A 72 -15.17 14.98 21.74
C GLU A 72 -16.62 15.04 22.24
N ALA A 73 -17.37 13.94 22.16
CA ALA A 73 -18.76 13.90 22.64
C ALA A 73 -18.81 14.16 24.17
N GLN A 74 -19.62 15.11 24.57
CA GLN A 74 -19.80 15.47 25.99
C GLN A 74 -20.62 14.41 26.76
N GLU A 75 -21.47 13.70 26.04
CA GLU A 75 -22.30 12.60 26.52
C GLU A 75 -21.92 11.30 25.80
N LYS A 76 -22.69 10.24 26.04
CA LYS A 76 -22.51 8.97 25.31
C LYS A 76 -22.66 9.24 23.80
N PRO A 77 -21.67 8.85 22.98
CA PRO A 77 -21.75 9.00 21.52
C PRO A 77 -22.97 8.30 20.93
N SER A 78 -23.53 8.87 19.88
CA SER A 78 -24.70 8.28 19.23
C SER A 78 -24.38 6.94 18.59
N ARG A 79 -25.38 6.06 18.53
CA ARG A 79 -25.24 4.74 17.91
C ARG A 79 -24.81 4.86 16.44
N GLU A 80 -25.33 5.85 15.73
CA GLU A 80 -25.00 6.12 14.32
C GLU A 80 -23.51 6.50 14.14
N ALA A 81 -22.96 7.27 15.10
CA ALA A 81 -21.54 7.62 15.10
C ALA A 81 -20.66 6.38 15.31
N LEU A 82 -21.03 5.51 16.25
CA LEU A 82 -20.33 4.25 16.52
C LEU A 82 -20.39 3.32 15.29
N GLU A 83 -21.60 3.15 14.73
CA GLU A 83 -21.81 2.31 13.54
C GLU A 83 -20.97 2.77 12.36
N ARG A 84 -20.99 4.07 12.07
CA ARG A 84 -20.19 4.63 10.98
C ARG A 84 -18.71 4.34 11.15
N VAL A 85 -18.14 4.60 12.32
CA VAL A 85 -16.71 4.35 12.58
C VAL A 85 -16.38 2.86 12.44
N ILE A 86 -17.18 1.97 13.02
CA ILE A 86 -16.93 0.53 12.93
C ILE A 86 -16.96 0.09 11.46
N ARG A 87 -17.97 0.45 10.69
CA ARG A 87 -18.11 0.03 9.29
C ARG A 87 -16.99 0.60 8.41
N GLU A 88 -16.65 1.87 8.58
CA GLU A 88 -15.58 2.51 7.81
C GLU A 88 -14.20 1.91 8.11
N GLU A 89 -13.88 1.75 9.40
CA GLU A 89 -12.54 1.29 9.79
C GLU A 89 -12.36 -0.21 9.61
N PHE A 90 -13.41 -1.01 9.82
CA PHE A 90 -13.38 -2.43 9.47
C PHE A 90 -13.15 -2.63 7.97
N ALA A 91 -13.90 -1.91 7.12
CA ALA A 91 -13.73 -2.01 5.68
C ALA A 91 -12.33 -1.56 5.23
N ARG A 92 -11.74 -0.59 5.93
CA ARG A 92 -10.36 -0.11 5.67
C ARG A 92 -9.32 -1.14 6.10
N ALA A 93 -9.49 -1.75 7.29
CA ALA A 93 -8.55 -2.71 7.84
C ALA A 93 -8.60 -4.06 7.11
N CYS A 94 -9.80 -4.59 6.91
CA CYS A 94 -10.02 -5.93 6.34
C CYS A 94 -10.22 -5.92 4.82
N GLY A 95 -10.33 -4.72 4.19
CA GLY A 95 -10.52 -4.60 2.74
C GLY A 95 -11.89 -5.09 2.24
N ARG A 96 -12.84 -5.36 3.12
CA ARG A 96 -14.22 -5.76 2.85
C ARG A 96 -15.21 -5.12 3.81
N PRO A 97 -16.49 -5.02 3.46
CA PRO A 97 -17.51 -4.63 4.42
C PRO A 97 -17.59 -5.61 5.59
N ILE A 98 -17.92 -5.09 6.78
CA ILE A 98 -18.30 -5.93 7.93
C ILE A 98 -19.67 -6.58 7.66
N THR A 99 -19.83 -7.84 8.03
CA THR A 99 -21.11 -8.54 7.88
C THR A 99 -22.09 -8.19 9.00
N GLU A 100 -23.38 -8.48 8.79
CA GLU A 100 -24.40 -8.22 9.81
C GLU A 100 -24.26 -9.14 11.04
N ASP A 101 -23.58 -10.26 10.93
CA ASP A 101 -23.27 -11.15 12.06
C ASP A 101 -22.03 -10.71 12.86
N GLU A 102 -21.12 -10.00 12.21
CA GLU A 102 -19.91 -9.48 12.83
C GLU A 102 -20.17 -8.13 13.53
N PHE A 103 -20.96 -7.28 12.92
CA PHE A 103 -21.20 -5.91 13.38
C PHE A 103 -21.60 -5.82 14.86
N PRO A 104 -22.59 -6.62 15.37
CA PRO A 104 -22.97 -6.55 16.77
C PRO A 104 -21.82 -6.84 17.75
N LYS A 105 -20.88 -7.70 17.37
CA LYS A 105 -19.72 -8.07 18.22
C LYS A 105 -18.80 -6.86 18.38
N TYR A 106 -18.51 -6.17 17.28
CA TYR A 106 -17.67 -4.95 17.30
C TYR A 106 -18.37 -3.79 17.98
N LEU A 107 -19.67 -3.64 17.82
CA LEU A 107 -20.45 -2.64 18.52
C LEU A 107 -20.41 -2.84 20.04
N THR A 108 -20.68 -4.06 20.51
CA THR A 108 -20.59 -4.42 21.93
C THR A 108 -19.17 -4.21 22.47
N PHE A 109 -18.16 -4.57 21.69
CA PHE A 109 -16.76 -4.35 22.04
C PHE A 109 -16.46 -2.85 22.20
N MET A 110 -16.93 -2.02 21.27
CA MET A 110 -16.76 -0.58 21.31
C MET A 110 -17.49 0.04 22.52
N GLU A 111 -18.76 -0.29 22.72
CA GLU A 111 -19.54 0.22 23.84
C GLU A 111 -18.90 -0.11 25.19
N ARG A 112 -18.37 -1.32 25.35
CA ARG A 112 -17.64 -1.73 26.55
C ARG A 112 -16.36 -0.91 26.75
N ASN A 113 -15.57 -0.71 25.70
CA ASN A 113 -14.32 0.06 25.78
C ASN A 113 -14.59 1.53 26.11
N LEU A 114 -15.64 2.13 25.52
CA LEU A 114 -16.07 3.49 25.85
C LEU A 114 -16.52 3.61 27.32
N ALA A 115 -17.27 2.64 27.83
CA ALA A 115 -17.72 2.63 29.22
C ALA A 115 -16.56 2.49 30.22
N GLN A 116 -15.50 1.76 29.86
CA GLN A 116 -14.35 1.53 30.74
C GLN A 116 -13.28 2.62 30.67
N GLY A 117 -13.00 3.13 29.47
CA GLY A 117 -11.88 4.04 29.24
C GLY A 117 -12.27 5.47 28.87
N GLY A 118 -13.58 5.77 28.76
CA GLY A 118 -14.06 7.02 28.20
C GLY A 118 -13.97 7.05 26.66
N ASN A 119 -14.46 8.15 26.08
CA ASN A 119 -14.69 8.23 24.65
C ASN A 119 -13.40 8.08 23.82
N GLU A 120 -12.34 8.77 24.16
CA GLU A 120 -11.09 8.74 23.38
C GLU A 120 -10.35 7.41 23.53
N ALA A 121 -10.09 6.97 24.77
CA ALA A 121 -9.35 5.74 24.99
C ALA A 121 -10.14 4.51 24.53
N GLY A 122 -11.47 4.52 24.71
CA GLY A 122 -12.35 3.46 24.23
C GLY A 122 -12.37 3.37 22.71
N LEU A 123 -12.44 4.50 22.01
CA LEU A 123 -12.31 4.57 20.56
C LEU A 123 -10.96 3.99 20.11
N LYS A 124 -9.86 4.48 20.68
CA LYS A 124 -8.50 4.01 20.35
C LYS A 124 -8.35 2.50 20.55
N THR A 125 -8.82 1.96 21.70
CA THR A 125 -8.75 0.53 21.99
C THR A 125 -9.56 -0.28 20.97
N THR A 126 -10.74 0.20 20.58
CA THR A 126 -11.59 -0.48 19.60
C THR A 126 -10.93 -0.51 18.24
N LEU A 127 -10.38 0.62 17.79
CA LEU A 127 -9.67 0.72 16.52
C LEU A 127 -8.44 -0.20 16.48
N LEU A 128 -7.68 -0.25 17.57
CA LEU A 128 -6.57 -1.20 17.69
C LEU A 128 -7.06 -2.65 17.57
N GLY A 129 -8.19 -3.00 18.20
CA GLY A 129 -8.77 -4.34 18.08
C GLY A 129 -9.20 -4.68 16.64
N ILE A 130 -9.68 -3.70 15.88
CA ILE A 130 -10.01 -3.89 14.45
C ILE A 130 -8.73 -4.10 13.63
N TYR A 131 -7.76 -3.20 13.75
CA TYR A 131 -6.54 -3.22 12.93
C TYR A 131 -5.54 -4.32 13.29
N LEU A 132 -5.62 -4.87 14.50
CA LEU A 132 -4.81 -6.01 14.96
C LEU A 132 -5.55 -7.35 14.85
N SER A 133 -6.76 -7.36 14.27
CA SER A 133 -7.45 -8.62 14.00
C SER A 133 -6.66 -9.48 13.01
N SER A 134 -6.79 -10.80 13.12
CA SER A 134 -6.07 -11.72 12.25
C SER A 134 -6.33 -11.44 10.76
N GLU A 135 -7.55 -11.06 10.40
CA GLU A 135 -7.90 -10.75 9.01
C GLU A 135 -7.25 -9.45 8.50
N ALA A 136 -7.04 -8.47 9.39
CA ALA A 136 -6.36 -7.22 9.03
C ALA A 136 -4.84 -7.37 8.91
N VAL A 137 -4.26 -8.26 9.72
CA VAL A 137 -2.81 -8.45 9.82
C VAL A 137 -2.30 -9.48 8.80
N TYR A 138 -3.04 -10.55 8.60
CA TYR A 138 -2.63 -11.65 7.73
C TYR A 138 -3.40 -11.65 6.41
N ARG A 139 -2.70 -12.03 5.37
CA ARG A 139 -3.31 -12.39 4.11
C ARG A 139 -3.80 -13.84 4.19
N ILE A 140 -5.12 -14.02 4.17
CA ILE A 140 -5.74 -15.33 4.28
C ILE A 140 -6.02 -15.88 2.88
N GLU A 141 -5.38 -17.01 2.54
CA GLU A 141 -5.53 -17.73 1.27
C GLU A 141 -5.66 -19.22 1.56
N LEU A 142 -6.72 -19.61 2.26
CA LEU A 142 -6.93 -21.00 2.68
C LEU A 142 -7.67 -21.83 1.62
N GLY A 143 -8.44 -21.17 0.75
CA GLY A 143 -9.37 -21.83 -0.14
C GLY A 143 -10.56 -22.43 0.63
N ARG A 144 -11.73 -22.36 0.04
CA ARG A 144 -12.96 -22.99 0.60
C ARG A 144 -13.61 -23.80 -0.51
N GLY A 145 -13.63 -25.07 -0.35
CA GLY A 145 -14.24 -25.98 -1.32
C GLY A 145 -13.63 -27.37 -1.19
N PRO A 146 -14.11 -28.35 -1.96
CA PRO A 146 -13.51 -29.67 -2.01
C PRO A 146 -12.07 -29.57 -2.52
N ALA A 147 -11.19 -30.39 -1.96
CA ALA A 147 -9.84 -30.54 -2.47
C ALA A 147 -9.87 -31.23 -3.85
N ASP A 148 -8.95 -30.86 -4.73
CA ASP A 148 -8.72 -31.58 -5.97
C ASP A 148 -7.92 -32.89 -5.71
N GLU A 149 -7.61 -33.65 -6.76
CA GLU A 149 -6.85 -34.89 -6.68
C GLU A 149 -5.45 -34.76 -6.07
N HIS A 150 -4.94 -33.52 -5.97
CA HIS A 150 -3.65 -33.19 -5.37
C HIS A 150 -3.78 -32.55 -3.98
N GLY A 151 -4.99 -32.56 -3.39
CA GLY A 151 -5.24 -31.96 -2.08
C GLY A 151 -5.27 -30.41 -2.09
N ARG A 152 -5.35 -29.78 -3.26
CA ARG A 152 -5.39 -28.32 -3.38
C ARG A 152 -6.81 -27.81 -3.34
N HIS A 153 -7.04 -26.70 -2.64
CA HIS A 153 -8.32 -26.03 -2.59
C HIS A 153 -8.35 -24.81 -3.51
N PHE A 154 -9.45 -24.61 -4.23
CA PHE A 154 -9.64 -23.38 -4.98
C PHE A 154 -9.86 -22.20 -4.03
N LEU A 155 -9.22 -21.09 -4.32
CA LEU A 155 -9.46 -19.83 -3.62
C LEU A 155 -10.88 -19.34 -3.92
N SER A 156 -11.53 -18.78 -2.91
CA SER A 156 -12.79 -18.08 -3.10
C SER A 156 -12.60 -16.82 -3.98
N PRO A 157 -13.65 -16.29 -4.62
CA PRO A 157 -13.55 -15.05 -5.38
C PRO A 157 -13.00 -13.87 -4.57
N GLN A 158 -13.26 -13.83 -3.28
CA GLN A 158 -12.70 -12.83 -2.37
C GLN A 158 -11.19 -13.01 -2.20
N GLU A 159 -10.73 -14.22 -1.90
CA GLU A 159 -9.31 -14.53 -1.76
C GLU A 159 -8.56 -14.25 -3.07
N ILE A 160 -9.15 -14.57 -4.24
CA ILE A 160 -8.60 -14.24 -5.55
C ILE A 160 -8.51 -12.72 -5.73
N ALA A 161 -9.53 -11.95 -5.34
CA ALA A 161 -9.49 -10.50 -5.42
C ALA A 161 -8.33 -9.91 -4.60
N PHE A 162 -8.13 -10.40 -3.38
CA PHE A 162 -7.01 -10.01 -2.53
C PHE A 162 -5.66 -10.43 -3.13
N ALA A 163 -5.55 -11.70 -3.58
CA ALA A 163 -4.34 -12.22 -4.20
C ALA A 163 -3.90 -11.37 -5.41
N LEU A 164 -4.82 -11.07 -6.33
CA LEU A 164 -4.55 -10.26 -7.51
C LEU A 164 -4.18 -8.81 -7.14
N SER A 165 -4.92 -8.23 -6.18
CA SER A 165 -4.66 -6.85 -5.77
C SER A 165 -3.27 -6.70 -5.16
N TYR A 166 -2.92 -7.55 -4.21
CA TYR A 166 -1.61 -7.49 -3.57
C TYR A 166 -0.47 -8.00 -4.45
N ALA A 167 -0.73 -8.88 -5.44
CA ALA A 167 0.30 -9.30 -6.39
C ALA A 167 0.75 -8.17 -7.32
N LEU A 168 -0.14 -7.22 -7.65
CA LEU A 168 0.14 -6.15 -8.59
C LEU A 168 0.22 -4.77 -7.93
N THR A 169 -0.46 -4.58 -6.78
CA THR A 169 -0.62 -3.24 -6.21
C THR A 169 -0.33 -3.22 -4.73
N ASP A 170 0.26 -3.10 -3.93
CA ASP A 170 0.37 -3.07 -2.44
C ASP A 170 -0.92 -2.51 -1.73
N SER A 171 -2.09 -2.77 -2.32
CA SER A 171 -3.36 -2.21 -1.87
C SER A 171 -4.47 -3.25 -1.82
N PRO A 172 -5.46 -3.11 -0.91
CA PRO A 172 -6.61 -3.99 -0.90
C PRO A 172 -7.47 -3.82 -2.16
N PRO A 173 -8.28 -4.83 -2.52
CA PRO A 173 -9.11 -4.82 -3.75
C PRO A 173 -10.07 -3.65 -3.83
N THR A 174 -10.52 -3.11 -2.69
CA THR A 174 -11.40 -1.94 -2.62
C THR A 174 -10.79 -0.67 -3.24
N ASN A 175 -9.47 -0.58 -3.29
CA ASN A 175 -8.75 0.54 -3.87
C ASN A 175 -8.51 0.39 -5.38
N ASN A 176 -8.80 -0.78 -5.96
CA ASN A 176 -8.66 -1.02 -7.39
C ASN A 176 -10.03 -1.18 -8.05
N PRO A 177 -10.48 -0.22 -8.87
CA PRO A 177 -11.82 -0.25 -9.46
C PRO A 177 -12.03 -1.43 -10.42
N ILE A 178 -10.98 -1.94 -11.06
CA ILE A 178 -11.06 -3.08 -11.99
C ILE A 178 -11.35 -4.36 -11.21
N ILE A 179 -10.59 -4.61 -10.14
CA ILE A 179 -10.80 -5.79 -9.28
C ILE A 179 -12.15 -5.69 -8.57
N LYS A 180 -12.45 -4.51 -8.01
CA LYS A 180 -13.73 -4.28 -7.33
C LYS A 180 -14.91 -4.59 -8.24
N LYS A 181 -14.90 -4.09 -9.48
CA LYS A 181 -15.94 -4.36 -10.47
C LYS A 181 -16.02 -5.84 -10.82
N ALA A 182 -14.89 -6.52 -10.97
CA ALA A 182 -14.85 -7.95 -11.27
C ALA A 182 -15.38 -8.79 -10.12
N TYR A 183 -15.03 -8.43 -8.88
CA TYR A 183 -15.55 -9.07 -7.67
C TYR A 183 -17.05 -8.89 -7.52
N ASP A 184 -17.55 -7.65 -7.61
CA ASP A 184 -18.98 -7.32 -7.51
C ASP A 184 -19.81 -8.02 -8.62
N SER A 185 -19.21 -8.22 -9.80
CA SER A 185 -19.83 -8.91 -10.94
C SER A 185 -19.64 -10.43 -10.93
N LYS A 186 -19.09 -11.02 -9.86
CA LYS A 186 -18.81 -12.46 -9.70
C LYS A 186 -17.95 -13.07 -10.80
N LYS A 187 -17.04 -12.27 -11.39
CA LYS A 187 -16.16 -12.68 -12.50
C LYS A 187 -14.84 -13.30 -12.06
N LEU A 188 -14.61 -13.52 -10.78
CA LEU A 188 -13.38 -14.10 -10.26
C LEU A 188 -13.55 -15.60 -9.92
N SER A 189 -14.45 -16.30 -10.60
CA SER A 189 -14.78 -17.70 -10.34
C SER A 189 -14.11 -18.71 -11.27
N ASN A 190 -13.47 -18.25 -12.35
CA ASN A 190 -12.78 -19.12 -13.29
C ASN A 190 -11.52 -18.46 -13.86
N LYS A 191 -10.59 -19.31 -14.32
CA LYS A 191 -9.26 -18.89 -14.82
C LYS A 191 -9.33 -17.88 -15.96
N ALA A 192 -10.22 -18.06 -16.92
CA ALA A 192 -10.31 -17.20 -18.11
C ALA A 192 -10.77 -15.78 -17.75
N GLU A 193 -11.71 -15.64 -16.82
CA GLU A 193 -12.15 -14.33 -16.33
C GLU A 193 -11.06 -13.66 -15.47
N VAL A 194 -10.37 -14.43 -14.62
CA VAL A 194 -9.23 -13.93 -13.84
C VAL A 194 -8.13 -13.39 -14.78
N GLU A 195 -7.79 -14.12 -15.85
CA GLU A 195 -6.81 -13.68 -16.84
C GLU A 195 -7.22 -12.35 -17.50
N LYS A 196 -8.50 -12.20 -17.88
CA LYS A 196 -9.00 -10.93 -18.43
C LYS A 196 -8.86 -9.77 -17.45
N VAL A 197 -9.12 -10.01 -16.15
CA VAL A 197 -8.98 -9.00 -15.10
C VAL A 197 -7.50 -8.60 -14.95
N VAL A 198 -6.58 -9.57 -14.89
CA VAL A 198 -5.13 -9.31 -14.80
C VAL A 198 -4.66 -8.50 -16.00
N ARG A 199 -5.03 -8.90 -17.23
CA ARG A 199 -4.68 -8.16 -18.45
C ARG A 199 -5.23 -6.73 -18.44
N ALA A 200 -6.47 -6.54 -17.96
CA ALA A 200 -7.06 -5.22 -17.83
C ALA A 200 -6.35 -4.36 -16.78
N MET A 201 -5.91 -4.95 -15.67
CA MET A 201 -5.11 -4.24 -14.68
C MET A 201 -3.76 -3.78 -15.24
N ILE A 202 -3.05 -4.67 -15.92
CA ILE A 202 -1.75 -4.36 -16.52
C ILE A 202 -1.91 -3.27 -17.60
N ALA A 203 -2.93 -3.36 -18.45
CA ALA A 203 -3.21 -2.37 -19.49
C ALA A 203 -3.61 -1.00 -18.92
N ALA A 204 -4.30 -0.97 -17.80
CA ALA A 204 -4.66 0.29 -17.13
C ALA A 204 -3.47 0.98 -16.46
N GLY A 205 -2.39 0.26 -16.22
CA GLY A 205 -1.22 0.76 -15.50
C GLY A 205 -1.48 1.00 -14.01
N ALA A 206 -0.48 1.54 -13.33
CA ALA A 206 -0.60 1.86 -11.91
C ALA A 206 -1.67 2.94 -11.68
N PRO A 207 -2.52 2.80 -10.65
CA PRO A 207 -3.45 3.85 -10.30
C PRO A 207 -2.66 5.13 -9.96
N PRO A 208 -3.17 6.31 -10.36
CA PRO A 208 -2.51 7.57 -10.05
C PRO A 208 -2.33 7.70 -8.54
N ILE A 209 -1.12 8.02 -8.10
CA ILE A 209 -0.85 8.26 -6.67
C ILE A 209 -1.76 9.39 -6.22
N ARG A 210 -2.40 9.19 -5.07
CA ARG A 210 -3.23 10.24 -4.46
C ARG A 210 -2.43 11.54 -4.39
N LYS A 211 -3.01 12.61 -4.96
CA LYS A 211 -2.46 13.97 -5.06
C LYS A 211 -2.18 14.67 -3.71
N HIS A 212 -1.94 13.93 -2.64
CA HIS A 212 -1.92 14.48 -1.28
C HIS A 212 -0.51 14.79 -0.74
N PHE A 213 0.53 14.58 -1.54
CA PHE A 213 1.83 15.13 -1.18
C PHE A 213 2.08 16.42 -1.98
N PRO A 214 2.38 17.55 -1.31
CA PRO A 214 2.92 18.72 -1.99
C PRO A 214 4.34 18.35 -2.47
N ALA A 215 4.37 17.68 -3.61
CA ALA A 215 5.61 17.26 -4.19
C ALA A 215 6.37 18.51 -4.70
N SER A 216 7.59 18.72 -4.24
CA SER A 216 8.54 19.53 -4.96
C SER A 216 8.60 19.02 -6.42
N ALA A 217 8.91 19.86 -7.39
CA ALA A 217 9.05 19.44 -8.79
C ALA A 217 9.96 18.21 -8.94
N PHE A 218 10.97 18.09 -8.08
CA PHE A 218 11.87 16.94 -7.97
C PHE A 218 11.19 15.67 -7.45
N HIS A 219 10.33 15.77 -6.44
CA HIS A 219 9.51 14.64 -5.97
C HIS A 219 8.51 14.19 -7.02
N ARG A 220 7.95 15.13 -7.78
CA ARG A 220 7.04 14.85 -8.89
C ARG A 220 7.76 14.13 -10.03
N MET A 221 8.98 14.56 -10.34
CA MET A 221 9.80 13.93 -11.38
C MET A 221 10.26 12.51 -10.99
N ILE A 222 10.52 12.23 -9.71
CA ILE A 222 10.81 10.87 -9.21
C ILE A 222 9.53 10.04 -9.17
N GLN A 223 8.43 10.58 -8.66
CA GLN A 223 7.15 9.89 -8.60
C GLN A 223 6.52 9.70 -9.99
N GLU A 224 6.64 10.66 -10.89
CA GLU A 224 6.27 10.52 -12.29
C GLU A 224 7.22 9.59 -13.03
N GLY A 225 8.49 9.50 -12.61
CA GLY A 225 9.45 8.51 -13.06
C GLY A 225 9.11 7.10 -12.58
N GLU A 226 8.79 6.91 -11.31
CA GLU A 226 8.36 5.63 -10.74
C GLU A 226 6.98 5.19 -11.25
N HIS A 227 6.12 6.13 -11.64
CA HIS A 227 4.74 5.87 -12.10
C HIS A 227 4.44 6.31 -13.52
N GLY A 228 5.29 7.15 -14.12
CA GLY A 228 5.18 7.57 -15.51
C GLY A 228 5.37 6.45 -16.53
N PHE A 229 5.85 5.28 -16.05
CA PHE A 229 6.02 4.07 -16.86
C PHE A 229 4.77 3.18 -16.91
N GLY A 230 3.70 3.54 -16.24
CA GLY A 230 2.45 2.77 -16.29
C GLY A 230 2.47 1.42 -15.61
N TYR A 231 3.52 1.09 -14.84
CA TYR A 231 3.65 -0.19 -14.16
C TYR A 231 3.14 -0.16 -12.73
N TYR A 232 2.67 -1.31 -12.29
CA TYR A 232 2.34 -1.50 -10.88
C TYR A 232 3.61 -1.49 -10.03
N PRO A 233 3.57 -0.89 -8.83
CA PRO A 233 4.71 -0.78 -7.92
C PRO A 233 5.41 -2.11 -7.63
N ARG A 234 4.66 -3.21 -7.64
CA ARG A 234 5.21 -4.55 -7.38
C ARG A 234 6.11 -5.05 -8.50
N ILE A 235 5.83 -4.70 -9.75
CA ILE A 235 6.70 -5.07 -10.88
C ILE A 235 8.02 -4.32 -10.77
N VAL A 236 7.98 -3.03 -10.46
CA VAL A 236 9.20 -2.24 -10.23
C VAL A 236 9.99 -2.82 -9.06
N ARG A 237 9.33 -3.10 -7.93
CA ARG A 237 9.96 -3.68 -6.76
C ARG A 237 10.58 -5.05 -7.03
N PHE A 238 9.92 -5.90 -7.83
CA PHE A 238 10.50 -7.18 -8.24
C PHE A 238 11.88 -6.99 -8.86
N PHE A 239 12.04 -6.07 -9.79
CA PHE A 239 13.31 -5.80 -10.43
C PHE A 239 14.32 -5.11 -9.50
N GLU A 240 13.85 -4.22 -8.61
CA GLU A 240 14.70 -3.63 -7.58
C GLU A 240 15.32 -4.70 -6.69
N GLU A 241 14.54 -5.67 -6.29
CA GLU A 241 15.01 -6.78 -5.44
C GLU A 241 15.83 -7.79 -6.21
N PHE A 242 15.45 -8.12 -7.44
CA PHE A 242 16.18 -9.07 -8.28
C PHE A 242 17.58 -8.57 -8.64
N PHE A 243 17.70 -7.32 -9.07
CA PHE A 243 18.99 -6.72 -9.45
C PHE A 243 19.70 -6.03 -8.29
N LEU A 244 19.07 -5.86 -7.15
CA LEU A 244 19.63 -5.23 -5.93
C LEU A 244 20.17 -3.81 -6.15
N TYR A 245 19.77 -3.09 -7.20
CA TYR A 245 20.28 -1.75 -7.50
C TYR A 245 19.89 -0.67 -6.48
N PRO A 246 18.83 -0.79 -5.66
CA PRO A 246 18.62 0.15 -4.56
C PRO A 246 19.74 0.20 -3.54
N ARG A 247 20.58 -0.86 -3.47
CA ARG A 247 21.78 -0.86 -2.61
C ARG A 247 22.82 0.18 -3.04
N ALA A 248 22.76 0.63 -4.30
CA ALA A 248 23.63 1.73 -4.78
C ALA A 248 23.36 3.07 -4.10
N GLU A 249 22.20 3.25 -3.44
CA GLU A 249 21.89 4.47 -2.68
C GLU A 249 22.91 4.72 -1.55
N GLY A 250 23.40 3.63 -0.92
CA GLY A 250 24.40 3.69 0.12
C GLY A 250 25.85 3.80 -0.37
N THR A 251 26.06 3.89 -1.69
CA THR A 251 27.43 3.98 -2.26
C THR A 251 27.98 5.38 -2.04
N PHE A 252 29.04 5.46 -1.22
CA PHE A 252 29.73 6.73 -0.96
C PHE A 252 30.50 7.19 -2.19
N LYS A 253 30.39 8.48 -2.53
CA LYS A 253 31.20 9.15 -3.53
C LYS A 253 31.85 10.39 -2.92
N ASP A 254 33.15 10.54 -3.11
CA ASP A 254 33.93 11.64 -2.53
C ASP A 254 33.50 13.02 -2.97
N SER A 255 32.84 13.14 -4.12
CA SER A 255 32.31 14.40 -4.63
C SER A 255 30.96 14.17 -5.34
N PRO A 256 29.86 14.15 -4.61
CA PRO A 256 28.57 14.13 -5.24
C PRO A 256 28.30 15.50 -5.88
N GLY A 257 28.34 15.57 -7.20
CA GLY A 257 27.88 16.75 -7.92
C GLY A 257 26.41 17.07 -7.57
N PRO A 258 25.97 18.33 -7.69
CA PRO A 258 24.58 18.70 -7.42
C PRO A 258 23.60 17.81 -8.22
N GLY A 259 22.78 17.05 -7.52
CA GLY A 259 21.79 16.13 -8.11
C GLY A 259 22.28 14.69 -8.38
N MET A 260 23.49 14.32 -8.00
CA MET A 260 24.02 12.95 -8.07
C MET A 260 23.90 12.20 -6.73
N GLY A 261 22.85 12.40 -5.96
CA GLY A 261 22.54 11.56 -4.82
C GLY A 261 22.25 10.12 -5.26
N GLY A 262 22.38 9.14 -4.35
CA GLY A 262 22.15 7.72 -4.63
C GLY A 262 20.86 7.39 -5.40
N ARG A 263 19.84 8.23 -5.28
CA ARG A 263 18.58 8.12 -6.05
C ARG A 263 18.74 8.26 -7.56
N ALA A 264 19.68 9.05 -8.05
CA ALA A 264 19.95 9.14 -9.49
C ALA A 264 20.53 7.83 -10.05
N LEU A 265 21.25 7.07 -9.22
CA LEU A 265 21.78 5.75 -9.57
C LEU A 265 20.68 4.68 -9.63
N ILE A 266 19.57 4.90 -8.94
CA ILE A 266 18.41 4.00 -8.97
C ILE A 266 17.54 4.30 -10.20
N GLY A 267 17.36 5.57 -10.54
CA GLY A 267 16.46 5.98 -11.63
C GLY A 267 16.91 5.49 -13.02
N ALA A 268 18.20 5.35 -13.28
CA ALA A 268 18.70 4.89 -14.58
C ALA A 268 18.35 3.42 -14.85
N PRO A 269 18.62 2.44 -13.94
CA PRO A 269 18.17 1.07 -14.11
C PRO A 269 16.65 0.94 -14.22
N GLN A 270 15.89 1.68 -13.39
CA GLN A 270 14.43 1.67 -13.48
C GLN A 270 13.93 2.10 -14.85
N GLY A 271 14.48 3.19 -15.40
CA GLY A 271 14.13 3.68 -16.73
C GLY A 271 14.45 2.66 -17.83
N HIS A 272 15.58 1.96 -17.71
CA HIS A 272 15.98 0.93 -18.66
C HIS A 272 15.04 -0.29 -18.60
N ILE A 273 14.77 -0.80 -17.41
CA ILE A 273 13.85 -1.91 -17.18
C ILE A 273 12.46 -1.54 -17.71
N ALA A 274 11.97 -0.36 -17.38
CA ALA A 274 10.68 0.10 -17.84
C ALA A 274 10.58 0.18 -19.38
N ALA A 275 11.60 0.66 -20.06
CA ALA A 275 11.64 0.71 -21.52
C ALA A 275 11.54 -0.70 -22.12
N ILE A 276 12.30 -1.67 -21.60
CA ILE A 276 12.29 -3.06 -22.09
C ILE A 276 10.91 -3.70 -21.86
N ILE A 277 10.33 -3.52 -20.67
CA ILE A 277 9.01 -4.08 -20.36
C ILE A 277 7.93 -3.45 -21.26
N ASN A 278 8.02 -2.13 -21.54
CA ASN A 278 7.07 -1.46 -22.44
C ASN A 278 7.12 -1.98 -23.88
N GLU A 279 8.30 -2.40 -24.34
CA GLU A 279 8.45 -2.99 -25.68
C GLU A 279 7.83 -4.39 -25.74
N ASP A 280 7.71 -5.09 -24.60
CA ASP A 280 7.13 -6.44 -24.46
C ASP A 280 7.67 -7.46 -25.48
N LYS A 281 8.98 -7.37 -25.74
CA LYS A 281 9.70 -8.25 -26.69
C LYS A 281 10.89 -8.88 -25.99
N GLN A 282 10.91 -10.20 -25.90
CA GLN A 282 12.05 -10.95 -25.34
C GLN A 282 12.57 -10.35 -24.03
N VAL A 283 11.65 -9.95 -23.13
CA VAL A 283 11.92 -9.11 -21.97
C VAL A 283 13.10 -9.61 -21.14
N PHE A 284 13.14 -10.91 -20.82
CA PHE A 284 14.23 -11.47 -20.01
C PHE A 284 15.57 -11.50 -20.75
N GLU A 285 15.56 -11.78 -22.03
CA GLU A 285 16.77 -11.75 -22.85
C GLU A 285 17.33 -10.34 -22.97
N GLU A 286 16.48 -9.36 -23.26
CA GLU A 286 16.86 -7.96 -23.33
C GLU A 286 17.37 -7.41 -21.98
N LEU A 287 16.75 -7.80 -20.85
CA LEU A 287 17.20 -7.40 -19.52
C LEU A 287 18.59 -7.95 -19.16
N LEU A 288 18.95 -9.12 -19.69
CA LEU A 288 20.21 -9.79 -19.34
C LEU A 288 21.33 -9.53 -20.36
N SER A 289 21.00 -9.27 -21.61
CA SER A 289 21.98 -9.22 -22.71
C SER A 289 21.95 -7.93 -23.54
N SER A 290 20.99 -7.04 -23.32
CA SER A 290 20.89 -5.79 -24.09
C SER A 290 22.12 -4.91 -23.88
N PRO A 291 22.81 -4.50 -24.96
CA PRO A 291 23.90 -3.54 -24.88
C PRO A 291 23.41 -2.10 -24.70
N ARG A 292 22.08 -1.91 -24.67
CA ARG A 292 21.50 -0.58 -24.46
C ARG A 292 21.77 -0.14 -23.02
N PHE A 293 22.26 1.06 -22.84
CA PHE A 293 22.33 1.70 -21.54
C PHE A 293 21.75 3.11 -21.62
N ASN A 294 21.03 3.50 -20.60
CA ASN A 294 20.47 4.83 -20.52
C ASN A 294 21.43 5.78 -19.80
N ASN A 295 21.88 6.81 -20.51
CA ASN A 295 22.61 7.90 -19.88
C ASN A 295 21.58 8.83 -19.24
N SER A 296 21.62 8.90 -17.93
CA SER A 296 20.52 9.21 -17.00
C SER A 296 19.83 10.59 -17.10
N ARG A 297 20.26 11.50 -17.95
CA ARG A 297 19.69 12.86 -17.94
C ARG A 297 18.96 13.27 -19.21
N THR A 298 19.38 12.80 -20.36
CA THR A 298 18.88 13.31 -21.65
C THR A 298 17.79 12.44 -22.25
N GLN A 299 17.71 11.16 -21.89
CA GLN A 299 16.75 10.22 -22.48
C GLN A 299 15.43 10.15 -21.72
N LEU A 300 15.42 10.36 -20.39
CA LEU A 300 14.17 10.48 -19.63
C LEU A 300 13.31 11.63 -20.15
N LEU A 301 13.91 12.74 -20.53
CA LEU A 301 13.21 13.86 -21.13
C LEU A 301 12.67 13.53 -22.54
N LYS A 302 13.38 12.72 -23.35
CA LYS A 302 12.95 12.34 -24.70
C LYS A 302 11.80 11.29 -24.70
N ILE A 303 11.74 10.42 -23.70
CA ILE A 303 10.65 9.43 -23.57
C ILE A 303 9.34 10.12 -23.14
N VAL A 304 9.43 11.18 -22.37
CA VAL A 304 8.26 11.99 -21.96
C VAL A 304 7.74 12.83 -23.13
N ASP A 305 8.63 13.38 -23.96
CA ASP A 305 8.26 14.22 -25.13
C ASP A 305 7.64 13.45 -26.31
N GLN A 306 7.84 12.13 -26.39
CA GLN A 306 7.27 11.32 -27.49
C GLN A 306 5.83 10.85 -27.24
N ARG A 307 5.19 11.22 -26.13
CA ARG A 307 3.80 10.87 -25.79
C ARG A 307 2.82 12.04 -25.80
N HIS A 308 3.20 13.16 -26.40
CA HIS A 308 2.29 14.29 -26.68
C HIS A 308 2.04 14.48 -28.16
#